data_aa8072291cbd89585b1251a2f62be205
#
_entry.id   aa8072291cbd89585b1251a2f62be205
#
_cell.length_a   1.000
_cell.length_b   1.000
_cell.length_c   1.000
_cell.angle_alpha   90.00
_cell.angle_beta   90.00
_cell.angle_gamma   90.00
#
_symmetry.space_group_name_H-M   'P 1'
#
loop_
_entity.id
_entity.type
_entity.pdbx_description
1 polymer ?
#
loop_
_entity_poly.entity_id
_entity_poly.type
_entity_poly.pdbx_seq_one_letter_code
_entity_poly.pdbx_strand_id
1 'polypeptide(L)' 'LNLGSEIHFVDTNGWLIKKYTSNQEVRKIVISNEVAGIIYRNKIELIKL' A
#
# COMPACT_ATOMS: atom_id res chain seq x y z
N LEU A 1 -8.84 -14.54 -12.88
CA LEU A 1 -9.09 -13.11 -12.80
C LEU A 1 -8.23 -12.47 -11.73
N ASN A 2 -7.64 -11.38 -12.10
CA ASN A 2 -6.86 -10.62 -11.15
C ASN A 2 -7.69 -9.46 -10.63
N LEU A 3 -8.06 -9.53 -9.37
CA LEU A 3 -8.89 -8.51 -8.75
C LEU A 3 -8.13 -7.65 -7.78
N GLY A 4 -6.83 -7.86 -7.67
CA GLY A 4 -6.05 -7.16 -6.69
C GLY A 4 -5.12 -6.14 -7.30
N SER A 5 -4.44 -5.41 -6.45
CA SER A 5 -3.42 -4.46 -6.83
C SER A 5 -2.13 -4.79 -6.12
N GLU A 6 -1.03 -4.69 -6.84
CA GLU A 6 0.28 -4.89 -6.25
C GLU A 6 0.88 -3.53 -5.93
N ILE A 7 1.30 -3.34 -4.69
CA ILE A 7 1.80 -2.07 -4.22
C ILE A 7 3.25 -2.24 -3.79
N HIS A 8 4.13 -1.42 -4.34
CA HIS A 8 5.54 -1.44 -4.00
C HIS A 8 5.89 -0.15 -3.28
N PHE A 9 6.41 -0.28 -2.08
CA PHE A 9 6.89 0.87 -1.33
C PHE A 9 8.39 0.97 -1.52
N VAL A 10 8.85 2.12 -2.02
CA VAL A 10 10.26 2.34 -2.29
C VAL A 10 10.71 3.60 -1.53
N ASP A 11 11.99 3.65 -1.18
CA ASP A 11 12.53 4.82 -0.53
C ASP A 11 12.97 5.85 -1.58
N THR A 12 13.55 6.95 -1.12
CA THR A 12 13.94 8.03 -2.01
C THR A 12 15.10 7.64 -2.92
N ASN A 13 15.80 6.57 -2.62
CA ASN A 13 16.88 6.06 -3.46
C ASN A 13 16.40 5.03 -4.45
N GLY A 14 15.12 4.70 -4.43
CA GLY A 14 14.57 3.72 -5.34
C GLY A 14 14.66 2.29 -4.86
N TRP A 15 15.08 2.06 -3.62
CA TRP A 15 15.17 0.71 -3.09
C TRP A 15 13.79 0.24 -2.61
N LEU A 16 13.46 -1.00 -2.92
CA LEU A 16 12.20 -1.57 -2.48
C LEU A 16 12.23 -1.79 -0.97
N ILE A 17 11.31 -1.15 -0.27
CA ILE A 17 11.18 -1.31 1.17
C ILE A 17 10.23 -2.45 1.48
N LYS A 18 9.08 -2.47 0.82
CA LYS A 18 8.06 -3.44 1.13
C LYS A 18 7.16 -3.63 -0.07
N LYS A 19 6.66 -4.84 -0.22
CA LYS A 19 5.75 -5.20 -1.29
C LYS A 19 4.47 -5.73 -0.66
N TYR A 20 3.35 -5.26 -1.15
CA TYR A 20 2.06 -5.62 -0.59
C TYR A 20 1.08 -5.90 -1.71
N THR A 21 0.35 -6.99 -1.58
CA THR A 21 -0.66 -7.35 -2.56
C THR A 21 -2.02 -7.23 -1.91
N SER A 22 -2.88 -6.41 -2.51
CA SER A 22 -4.24 -6.23 -2.05
C SER A 22 -5.17 -7.04 -2.93
N ASN A 23 -6.19 -7.63 -2.34
CA ASN A 23 -7.22 -8.31 -3.12
C ASN A 23 -8.47 -7.46 -3.30
N GLN A 24 -8.33 -6.16 -3.11
CA GLN A 24 -9.38 -5.20 -3.38
C GLN A 24 -8.78 -3.99 -4.09
N GLU A 25 -9.64 -3.23 -4.75
CA GLU A 25 -9.20 -2.02 -5.42
C GLU A 25 -8.77 -0.99 -4.39
N VAL A 26 -7.56 -0.47 -4.56
CA VAL A 26 -7.02 0.54 -3.66
C VAL A 26 -7.43 1.91 -4.19
N ARG A 27 -8.03 2.73 -3.34
CA ARG A 27 -8.47 4.06 -3.74
C ARG A 27 -7.43 5.12 -3.47
N LYS A 28 -6.67 4.97 -2.38
CA LYS A 28 -5.68 5.97 -2.02
C LYS A 28 -4.67 5.38 -1.06
N ILE A 29 -3.48 5.91 -1.08
CA ILE A 29 -2.41 5.49 -0.17
C ILE A 29 -1.85 6.74 0.50
N VAL A 30 -1.75 6.69 1.82
CA VAL A 30 -1.18 7.78 2.61
C VAL A 30 -0.05 7.23 3.44
N ILE A 31 1.08 7.93 3.45
CA ILE A 31 2.26 7.49 4.18
C ILE A 31 2.63 8.55 5.20
N SER A 32 2.85 8.13 6.44
CA SER A 32 3.24 9.03 7.52
C SER A 32 3.99 8.24 8.58
N ASN A 33 5.14 8.75 9.01
CA ASN A 33 5.91 8.17 10.12
C ASN A 33 6.16 6.67 9.94
N GLU A 34 6.55 6.26 8.74
CA GLU A 34 6.86 4.88 8.43
C GLU A 34 5.66 3.95 8.54
N VAL A 35 4.48 4.52 8.44
CA VAL A 35 3.25 3.75 8.38
C VAL A 35 2.51 4.13 7.11
N ALA A 36 2.06 3.13 6.38
CA ALA A 36 1.28 3.35 5.18
C ALA A 36 -0.18 3.02 5.47
N GLY A 37 -1.06 3.96 5.14
CA GLY A 37 -2.49 3.71 5.22
C GLY A 37 -3.03 3.44 3.84
N ILE A 38 -3.64 2.28 3.65
CA ILE A 38 -4.22 1.91 2.37
C ILE A 38 -5.73 2.04 2.48
N ILE A 39 -6.28 2.94 1.68
CA ILE A 39 -7.69 3.28 1.79
C ILE A 39 -8.45 2.56 0.70
N TYR A 40 -9.38 1.73 1.12
CA TYR A 40 -10.30 1.03 0.23
C TYR A 40 -11.64 1.74 0.24
N ARG A 41 -12.60 1.14 -0.43
CA ARG A 41 -13.92 1.73 -0.54
C ARG A 41 -14.62 1.83 0.82
N ASN A 42 -14.44 0.83 1.67
CA ASN A 42 -15.15 0.78 2.94
C ASN A 42 -14.28 0.40 4.11
N LYS A 43 -12.96 0.47 3.96
CA LYS A 43 -12.07 0.18 5.08
C LYS A 43 -10.71 0.81 4.86
N ILE A 44 -9.92 0.85 5.92
CA ILE A 44 -8.56 1.36 5.88
C ILE A 44 -7.66 0.32 6.51
N GLU A 45 -6.55 0.05 5.87
CA GLU A 45 -5.54 -0.88 6.37
C GLU A 45 -4.27 -0.11 6.70
N LEU A 46 -3.64 -0.44 7.83
CA LEU A 46 -2.38 0.19 8.20
C LEU A 46 -1.26 -0.83 8.08
N ILE A 47 -0.18 -0.41 7.44
CA ILE A 47 0.97 -1.27 7.23
C ILE A 47 2.20 -0.53 7.75
N LYS A 48 2.95 -1.19 8.61
CA LYS A 48 4.20 -0.62 9.08
C LYS A 48 5.30 -0.91 8.08
N LEU A 49 5.96 0.13 7.65
CA LEU A 49 7.02 0.02 6.65
C LEU A 49 8.37 -0.32 7.25
#